data_15cfc7e8c59cc0356b32188cf3f086ce
#
_entry.id   15cfc7e8c59cc0356b32188cf3f086ce
#
_cell.length_a   1.000
_cell.length_b   1.000
_cell.length_c   1.000
_cell.angle_alpha   90.00
_cell.angle_beta   90.00
_cell.angle_gamma   90.00
#
_symmetry.space_group_name_H-M   'P 1'
#
loop_
_entity.id
_entity.type
_entity.pdbx_description
1 polymer ?
#
loop_
_entity_poly.entity_id
_entity_poly.type
_entity_poly.pdbx_seq_one_letter_code
_entity_poly.pdbx_strand_id
1 'polypeptide(L)'
;MNLKKLWCTIEKLPLLNRESNMHISQEGVALIKKFEGCELEAYVCPAGKLTIGYGRIKDVKEGDTCTQEQAEAWLEEELIEYEDYVKKLVTVSLEQNQFDALVCWTYNLGPTN
;
A
#
# COMPACT_ATOMS: atom_id res chain seq x y z
N MET A 1 -6.70 4.39 14.34
CA MET A 1 -7.40 5.42 13.54
C MET A 1 -8.74 4.88 13.08
N ASN A 2 -9.80 5.69 13.22
CA ASN A 2 -11.12 5.29 12.75
C ASN A 2 -11.29 5.73 11.29
N LEU A 3 -11.20 4.77 10.36
CA LEU A 3 -11.27 5.04 8.94
C LEU A 3 -12.65 5.54 8.48
N LYS A 4 -13.72 5.16 9.19
CA LYS A 4 -15.06 5.67 8.86
C LYS A 4 -15.18 7.17 9.14
N LYS A 5 -14.58 7.66 10.23
CA LYS A 5 -14.54 9.10 10.51
C LYS A 5 -13.69 9.83 9.47
N LEU A 6 -12.61 9.22 9.04
CA LEU A 6 -11.75 9.78 8.00
C LEU A 6 -12.53 9.94 6.70
N TRP A 7 -13.27 8.91 6.28
CA TRP A 7 -14.12 8.97 5.08
C TRP A 7 -15.15 10.07 5.15
N CYS A 8 -15.88 10.19 6.27
CA CYS A 8 -16.89 11.24 6.45
C CYS A 8 -16.29 12.63 6.37
N THR A 9 -15.07 12.82 6.89
CA THR A 9 -14.38 14.09 6.82
C THR A 9 -13.93 14.39 5.39
N ILE A 10 -13.39 13.39 4.70
CA ILE A 10 -12.90 13.52 3.33
C ILE A 10 -14.01 13.91 2.36
N GLU A 11 -15.21 13.33 2.48
CA GLU A 11 -16.34 13.62 1.60
C GLU A 11 -16.75 15.09 1.60
N LYS A 12 -16.42 15.82 2.66
CA LYS A 12 -16.77 17.23 2.81
C LYS A 12 -15.74 18.19 2.23
N LEU A 13 -14.60 17.67 1.75
CA LEU A 13 -13.51 18.48 1.22
C LEU A 13 -13.63 18.67 -0.29
N PRO A 14 -12.97 19.70 -0.85
CA PRO A 14 -12.98 19.92 -2.32
C PRO A 14 -12.37 18.77 -3.09
N LEU A 15 -12.82 18.59 -4.34
CA LEU A 15 -12.36 17.52 -5.24
C LEU A 15 -11.05 17.91 -5.91
N LEU A 16 -9.91 17.70 -5.24
CA LEU A 16 -8.61 18.11 -5.75
C LEU A 16 -7.60 16.96 -6.01
N ASN A 17 -7.99 15.71 -5.66
CA ASN A 17 -7.03 14.60 -5.73
C ASN A 17 -6.99 13.85 -7.06
N ARG A 18 -8.00 13.99 -7.91
CA ARG A 18 -8.12 13.19 -9.14
C ARG A 18 -6.92 13.33 -10.08
N GLU A 19 -6.33 14.51 -10.12
CA GLU A 19 -5.18 14.82 -10.95
C GLU A 19 -3.94 15.11 -10.12
N SER A 20 -3.97 14.72 -8.85
CA SER A 20 -2.89 14.97 -7.93
C SER A 20 -1.66 14.13 -8.28
N ASN A 21 -0.48 14.75 -8.18
CA ASN A 21 0.81 14.05 -8.21
C ASN A 21 1.22 13.56 -6.83
N MET A 22 0.25 13.46 -5.92
CA MET A 22 0.50 13.03 -4.56
C MET A 22 1.02 11.61 -4.51
N HIS A 23 2.04 11.38 -3.70
CA HIS A 23 2.63 10.09 -3.47
C HIS A 23 2.72 9.84 -1.96
N ILE A 24 2.76 8.57 -1.59
CA ILE A 24 2.97 8.20 -0.19
C ILE A 24 4.32 8.77 0.29
N SER A 25 4.36 9.28 1.51
CA SER A 25 5.58 9.83 2.09
C SER A 25 6.56 8.74 2.50
N GLN A 26 7.80 9.12 2.79
CA GLN A 26 8.81 8.18 3.30
C GLN A 26 8.38 7.59 4.64
N GLU A 27 7.70 8.36 5.48
CA GLU A 27 7.15 7.89 6.76
C GLU A 27 6.08 6.83 6.52
N GLY A 28 5.22 7.03 5.52
CA GLY A 28 4.19 6.05 5.16
C GLY A 28 4.80 4.75 4.63
N VAL A 29 5.82 4.86 3.78
CA VAL A 29 6.53 3.68 3.27
C VAL A 29 7.23 2.93 4.41
N ALA A 30 7.88 3.65 5.33
CA ALA A 30 8.54 3.05 6.47
C ALA A 30 7.55 2.29 7.35
N LEU A 31 6.35 2.82 7.51
CA LEU A 31 5.30 2.17 8.27
C LEU A 31 4.86 0.84 7.62
N ILE A 32 4.69 0.83 6.32
CA ILE A 32 4.36 -0.39 5.56
C ILE A 32 5.47 -1.43 5.75
N LYS A 33 6.73 -1.03 5.57
CA LYS A 33 7.88 -1.91 5.74
C LYS A 33 7.93 -2.53 7.14
N LYS A 34 7.61 -1.72 8.15
CA LYS A 34 7.60 -2.16 9.55
C LYS A 34 6.52 -3.21 9.80
N PHE A 35 5.32 -3.01 9.28
CA PHE A 35 4.21 -3.94 9.48
C PHE A 35 4.33 -5.20 8.65
N GLU A 36 4.76 -5.08 7.39
CA GLU A 36 4.86 -6.23 6.50
C GLU A 36 6.10 -7.08 6.80
N GLY A 37 7.21 -6.46 7.19
CA GLY A 37 8.48 -7.15 7.29
C GLY A 37 9.00 -7.57 5.92
N CYS A 38 10.28 -7.91 5.83
CA CYS A 38 10.88 -8.32 4.55
C CYS A 38 11.40 -9.74 4.66
N GLU A 39 10.90 -10.62 3.79
CA GLU A 39 11.37 -11.99 3.68
C GLU A 39 12.02 -12.19 2.32
N LEU A 40 13.30 -12.57 2.32
CA LEU A 40 14.06 -12.75 1.07
C LEU A 40 13.85 -14.12 0.44
N GLU A 41 13.14 -15.01 1.11
CA GLU A 41 12.77 -16.33 0.61
C GLU A 41 11.26 -16.48 0.67
N ALA A 42 10.67 -17.04 -0.37
CA ALA A 42 9.23 -17.23 -0.44
C ALA A 42 8.74 -18.12 0.71
N TYR A 43 7.63 -17.73 1.30
CA TYR A 43 6.99 -18.45 2.39
C TYR A 43 5.48 -18.42 2.23
N VAL A 44 4.79 -19.29 2.93
CA VAL A 44 3.32 -19.30 2.93
C VAL A 44 2.82 -18.40 4.05
N CYS A 45 2.10 -17.34 3.70
CA CYS A 45 1.54 -16.41 4.69
C CYS A 45 0.34 -17.04 5.40
N PRO A 46 -0.16 -16.42 6.50
CA PRO A 46 -1.34 -16.94 7.23
C PRO A 46 -2.59 -17.13 6.35
N ALA A 47 -2.70 -16.37 5.25
CA ALA A 47 -3.81 -16.52 4.31
C ALA A 47 -3.63 -17.69 3.33
N GLY A 48 -2.52 -18.43 3.44
CA GLY A 48 -2.25 -19.59 2.59
C GLY A 48 -1.65 -19.27 1.24
N LYS A 49 -1.15 -18.05 1.03
CA LYS A 49 -0.55 -17.62 -0.24
C LYS A 49 0.96 -17.57 -0.14
N LEU A 50 1.66 -17.98 -1.22
CA LEU A 50 3.09 -17.81 -1.32
C LEU A 50 3.43 -16.33 -1.39
N THR A 51 4.33 -15.89 -0.52
CA THR A 51 4.62 -14.48 -0.30
C THR A 51 6.14 -14.28 -0.26
N ILE A 52 6.62 -13.16 -0.76
CA ILE A 52 8.04 -12.81 -0.75
C ILE A 52 8.21 -11.29 -0.59
N GLY A 53 9.38 -10.87 -0.12
CA GLY A 53 9.68 -9.44 0.04
C GLY A 53 8.81 -8.80 1.10
N TYR A 54 8.21 -7.67 0.78
CA TYR A 54 7.32 -6.92 1.67
C TYR A 54 5.84 -7.29 1.44
N GLY A 55 5.55 -8.58 1.44
CA GLY A 55 4.18 -9.04 1.28
C GLY A 55 3.73 -9.23 -0.16
N ARG A 56 4.66 -9.32 -1.11
CA ARG A 56 4.33 -9.57 -2.51
C ARG A 56 3.80 -10.99 -2.69
N ILE A 57 2.65 -11.11 -3.35
CA ILE A 57 2.03 -12.41 -3.64
C ILE A 57 1.93 -12.69 -5.14
N LYS A 58 2.28 -11.71 -5.98
CA LYS A 58 2.17 -11.82 -7.44
C LYS A 58 3.36 -12.57 -8.01
N ASP A 59 3.08 -13.61 -8.81
CA ASP A 59 4.09 -14.40 -9.51
C ASP A 59 5.16 -15.01 -8.59
N VAL A 60 4.75 -15.41 -7.37
CA VAL A 60 5.64 -16.02 -6.39
C VAL A 60 5.53 -17.53 -6.46
N LYS A 61 6.66 -18.22 -6.55
CA LYS A 61 6.74 -19.68 -6.61
C LYS A 61 7.51 -20.19 -5.41
N GLU A 62 7.22 -21.42 -5.01
CA GLU A 62 7.93 -22.09 -3.94
C GLU A 62 9.43 -22.15 -4.26
N GLY A 63 10.25 -21.77 -3.28
CA GLY A 63 11.69 -21.75 -3.45
C GLY A 63 12.25 -20.46 -4.03
N ASP A 64 11.40 -19.50 -4.41
CA ASP A 64 11.87 -18.21 -4.91
C ASP A 64 12.63 -17.45 -3.84
N THR A 65 13.66 -16.74 -4.28
CA THR A 65 14.46 -15.86 -3.43
C THR A 65 14.59 -14.49 -4.10
N CYS A 66 14.84 -13.46 -3.31
CA CYS A 66 15.09 -12.12 -3.84
C CYS A 66 16.16 -11.42 -3.01
N THR A 67 16.69 -10.32 -3.54
CA THR A 67 17.60 -9.44 -2.79
C THR A 67 16.76 -8.36 -2.08
N GLN A 68 17.41 -7.66 -1.15
CA GLN A 68 16.78 -6.54 -0.46
C GLN A 68 16.36 -5.46 -1.46
N GLU A 69 17.23 -5.16 -2.42
CA GLU A 69 16.96 -4.17 -3.48
C GLU A 69 15.76 -4.59 -4.34
N GLN A 70 15.67 -5.87 -4.66
CA GLN A 70 14.54 -6.39 -5.42
C GLN A 70 13.23 -6.26 -4.65
N ALA A 71 13.26 -6.57 -3.35
CA ALA A 71 12.08 -6.44 -2.51
C ALA A 71 11.60 -4.98 -2.44
N GLU A 72 12.53 -4.04 -2.34
CA GLU A 72 12.21 -2.61 -2.32
C GLU A 72 11.66 -2.13 -3.66
N ALA A 73 12.23 -2.59 -4.77
CA ALA A 73 11.73 -2.25 -6.11
C ALA A 73 10.29 -2.75 -6.31
N TRP A 74 10.00 -3.96 -5.89
CA TRP A 74 8.66 -4.51 -5.97
C TRP A 74 7.67 -3.70 -5.11
N LEU A 75 8.08 -3.31 -3.91
CA LEU A 75 7.24 -2.49 -3.04
C LEU A 75 6.91 -1.15 -3.71
N GLU A 76 7.89 -0.50 -4.31
CA GLU A 76 7.68 0.77 -5.01
C GLU A 76 6.70 0.62 -6.17
N GLU A 77 6.83 -0.42 -6.99
CA GLU A 77 5.91 -0.70 -8.08
C GLU A 77 4.48 -0.91 -7.58
N GLU A 78 4.33 -1.72 -6.55
CA GLU A 78 3.01 -2.03 -6.00
C GLU A 78 2.38 -0.82 -5.34
N LEU A 79 3.17 0.03 -4.68
CA LEU A 79 2.65 1.24 -4.06
C LEU A 79 2.06 2.21 -5.07
N ILE A 80 2.64 2.31 -6.27
CA ILE A 80 2.07 3.13 -7.35
C ILE A 80 0.64 2.69 -7.65
N GLU A 81 0.42 1.39 -7.73
CA GLU A 81 -0.90 0.82 -7.98
C GLU A 81 -1.89 1.17 -6.86
N TYR A 82 -1.48 1.05 -5.61
CA TYR A 82 -2.33 1.38 -4.47
C TYR A 82 -2.56 2.89 -4.33
N GLU A 83 -1.56 3.69 -4.64
CA GLU A 83 -1.74 5.15 -4.72
C GLU A 83 -2.81 5.52 -5.75
N ASP A 84 -2.79 4.88 -6.91
CA ASP A 84 -3.78 5.10 -7.96
C ASP A 84 -5.19 4.70 -7.50
N TYR A 85 -5.32 3.59 -6.78
CA TYR A 85 -6.61 3.19 -6.20
C TYR A 85 -7.15 4.26 -5.26
N VAL A 86 -6.32 4.77 -4.37
CA VAL A 86 -6.75 5.83 -3.44
C VAL A 86 -7.18 7.07 -4.21
N LYS A 87 -6.42 7.49 -5.21
CA LYS A 87 -6.74 8.67 -6.03
C LYS A 87 -8.05 8.51 -6.79
N LYS A 88 -8.36 7.30 -7.25
CA LYS A 88 -9.61 7.01 -7.97
C LYS A 88 -10.82 6.95 -7.04
N LEU A 89 -10.65 6.37 -5.85
CA LEU A 89 -11.74 6.15 -4.91
C LEU A 89 -12.07 7.38 -4.08
N VAL A 90 -11.09 8.24 -3.82
CA VAL A 90 -11.28 9.44 -3.01
C VAL A 90 -11.38 10.65 -3.92
N THR A 91 -12.53 11.31 -3.89
CA THR A 91 -12.85 12.42 -4.80
C THR A 91 -12.71 13.78 -4.12
N VAL A 92 -12.03 13.83 -2.98
CA VAL A 92 -11.84 15.06 -2.20
C VAL A 92 -10.36 15.26 -1.92
N SER A 93 -10.00 16.49 -1.53
CA SER A 93 -8.63 16.85 -1.19
C SER A 93 -8.17 16.09 0.06
N LEU A 94 -6.94 15.61 0.06
CA LEU A 94 -6.32 14.90 1.18
C LEU A 94 -5.04 15.60 1.63
N GLU A 95 -4.82 15.58 2.93
CA GLU A 95 -3.51 15.92 3.48
C GLU A 95 -2.58 14.71 3.35
N GLN A 96 -1.28 14.95 3.44
CA GLN A 96 -0.28 13.88 3.23
C GLN A 96 -0.49 12.71 4.20
N ASN A 97 -0.73 12.97 5.47
CA ASN A 97 -0.94 11.92 6.46
C ASN A 97 -2.22 11.11 6.20
N GLN A 98 -3.25 11.75 5.67
CA GLN A 98 -4.50 11.07 5.30
C GLN A 98 -4.27 10.16 4.10
N PHE A 99 -3.56 10.65 3.10
CA PHE A 99 -3.21 9.87 1.91
C PHE A 99 -2.37 8.65 2.30
N ASP A 100 -1.34 8.85 3.12
CA ASP A 100 -0.48 7.77 3.61
C ASP A 100 -1.30 6.69 4.33
N ALA A 101 -2.23 7.11 5.19
CA ALA A 101 -3.07 6.18 5.95
C ALA A 101 -3.94 5.33 5.03
N LEU A 102 -4.52 5.94 4.00
CA LEU A 102 -5.36 5.23 3.03
C LEU A 102 -4.55 4.27 2.16
N VAL A 103 -3.36 4.67 1.73
CA VAL A 103 -2.48 3.78 0.96
C VAL A 103 -2.05 2.59 1.82
N CYS A 104 -1.63 2.82 3.06
CA CYS A 104 -1.26 1.76 3.99
C CYS A 104 -2.40 0.78 4.22
N TRP A 105 -3.60 1.30 4.43
CA TRP A 105 -4.78 0.48 4.66
C TRP A 105 -5.12 -0.38 3.44
N THR A 106 -5.10 0.24 2.26
CA THR A 106 -5.37 -0.47 1.00
C THR A 106 -4.32 -1.55 0.75
N TYR A 107 -3.06 -1.26 1.02
CA TYR A 107 -1.96 -2.22 0.87
C TYR A 107 -2.17 -3.44 1.77
N ASN A 108 -2.56 -3.24 3.01
CA ASN A 108 -2.77 -4.33 3.97
C ASN A 108 -3.96 -5.22 3.59
N LEU A 109 -5.05 -4.62 3.12
CA LEU A 109 -6.27 -5.37 2.79
C LEU A 109 -6.26 -5.91 1.36
N GLY A 110 -5.51 -5.25 0.47
CA GLY A 110 -5.56 -5.54 -0.95
C GLY A 110 -6.79 -4.93 -1.62
N PRO A 111 -6.70 -4.60 -2.91
CA PRO A 111 -7.79 -3.91 -3.61
C PRO A 111 -9.01 -4.77 -3.90
N THR A 112 -8.89 -6.08 -3.78
CA THR A 112 -9.95 -7.04 -4.09
C THR A 112 -10.62 -7.64 -2.86
N ASN A 113 -10.27 -7.18 -1.70
CA ASN A 113 -10.87 -7.67 -0.46
C ASN A 113 -12.16 -6.94 -0.12
#